data_b8d1c3a8efbf94435ed0ba20ae9df3cf
#
_entry.id   b8d1c3a8efbf94435ed0ba20ae9df3cf
#
_cell.length_a   1.000
_cell.length_b   1.000
_cell.length_c   1.000
_cell.angle_alpha   90.00
_cell.angle_beta   90.00
_cell.angle_gamma   90.00
#
_symmetry.space_group_name_H-M   'P 1'
#
loop_
_entity.id
_entity.type
_entity.pdbx_description
1 polymer ?
#
loop_
_entity_poly.entity_id
_entity_poly.type
_entity_poly.pdbx_seq_one_letter_code
_entity_poly.pdbx_strand_id
1 'polypeptide(L)'
;ALFEVEFNDDRSVLDILNSIGHMPLPPYIDRPDEDADRELYQTVYSEKPGAVAAPTAGLHFDEPLLEKLRAKGVEMAFVTLHVGAGTFQPVRVDTIEDHIMHSEYAEVPQDVVDAVLAAKARGNRVIAVGTTSVRSLESAAQAAKNDLIEPFFDDTQIFIYPGFQYKVVDALVTNFHLPESTLIMLVSAFAGYQ
;
A
#
# COMPACT_ATOMS: atom_id res chain seq x y z
N ALA A 1 12.64 13.16 -13.77
CA ALA A 1 12.77 12.35 -14.98
C ALA A 1 13.02 10.91 -14.57
N LEU A 2 12.44 9.96 -15.28
CA LEU A 2 12.72 8.54 -15.15
C LEU A 2 13.75 8.18 -16.23
N PHE A 3 14.66 7.27 -15.90
CA PHE A 3 15.66 6.76 -16.80
C PHE A 3 15.54 5.24 -16.88
N GLU A 4 15.70 4.71 -18.08
CA GLU A 4 15.94 3.29 -18.29
C GLU A 4 17.43 3.03 -18.14
N VAL A 5 17.81 2.04 -17.33
CA VAL A 5 19.20 1.70 -17.03
C VAL A 5 19.44 0.25 -17.40
N GLU A 6 20.46 0.00 -18.21
CA GLU A 6 20.95 -1.33 -18.52
C GLU A 6 22.27 -1.57 -17.78
N PHE A 7 22.37 -2.68 -17.08
CA PHE A 7 23.61 -3.08 -16.41
C PHE A 7 24.44 -3.96 -17.34
N ASN A 8 25.72 -3.63 -17.48
CA ASN A 8 26.69 -4.48 -18.19
C ASN A 8 27.23 -5.56 -17.23
N ASP A 9 26.35 -6.46 -16.81
CA ASP A 9 26.60 -7.51 -15.80
C ASP A 9 25.68 -8.70 -16.09
N ASP A 10 26.19 -9.91 -15.95
CA ASP A 10 25.42 -11.15 -16.22
C ASP A 10 24.47 -11.54 -15.07
N ARG A 11 24.56 -10.87 -13.92
CA ARG A 11 23.67 -11.10 -12.77
C ARG A 11 22.28 -10.50 -13.02
N SER A 12 21.30 -10.99 -12.30
CA SER A 12 19.97 -10.37 -12.30
C SER A 12 20.02 -8.94 -11.73
N VAL A 13 19.11 -8.08 -12.17
CA VAL A 13 18.99 -6.70 -11.62
C VAL A 13 18.86 -6.70 -10.10
N LEU A 14 18.09 -7.65 -9.54
CA LEU A 14 17.92 -7.77 -8.10
C LEU A 14 19.22 -8.16 -7.39
N ASP A 15 20.03 -9.05 -7.96
CA ASP A 15 21.32 -9.42 -7.38
C ASP A 15 22.29 -8.25 -7.38
N ILE A 16 22.30 -7.45 -8.46
CA ILE A 16 23.09 -6.23 -8.55
C ILE A 16 22.65 -5.23 -7.49
N LEU A 17 21.33 -4.95 -7.40
CA LEU A 17 20.77 -4.03 -6.41
C LEU A 17 21.04 -4.49 -4.97
N ASN A 18 20.98 -5.78 -4.69
CA ASN A 18 21.32 -6.32 -3.37
C ASN A 18 22.81 -6.17 -3.03
N SER A 19 23.67 -6.17 -4.04
CA SER A 19 25.12 -6.07 -3.88
C SER A 19 25.62 -4.65 -3.67
N ILE A 20 25.08 -3.68 -4.43
CA ILE A 20 25.59 -2.30 -4.47
C ILE A 20 24.52 -1.24 -4.13
N GLY A 21 23.26 -1.63 -4.07
CA GLY A 21 22.16 -0.72 -3.83
C GLY A 21 22.03 -0.33 -2.36
N HIS A 22 21.43 0.83 -2.14
CA HIS A 22 21.08 1.39 -0.84
C HIS A 22 19.58 1.29 -0.60
N MET A 23 19.17 1.25 0.67
CA MET A 23 17.74 1.30 1.02
C MET A 23 17.18 2.68 0.68
N PRO A 24 16.16 2.80 -0.18
CA PRO A 24 15.56 4.07 -0.54
C PRO A 24 14.68 4.60 0.60
N LEU A 25 15.30 5.14 1.64
CA LEU A 25 14.58 5.73 2.76
C LEU A 25 13.74 6.93 2.29
N PRO A 26 12.53 7.12 2.85
CA PRO A 26 11.70 8.26 2.50
C PRO A 26 12.36 9.59 2.93
N PRO A 27 12.09 10.70 2.23
CA PRO A 27 12.78 11.98 2.44
C PRO A 27 12.67 12.57 3.85
N TYR A 28 11.69 12.13 4.65
CA TYR A 28 11.53 12.58 6.04
C TYR A 28 12.43 11.84 7.03
N ILE A 29 13.14 10.79 6.60
CA ILE A 29 14.22 10.16 7.35
C ILE A 29 15.52 10.82 6.91
N ASP A 30 15.93 11.89 7.60
CA ASP A 30 17.07 12.72 7.24
C ASP A 30 18.38 12.11 7.79
N ARG A 31 18.76 10.96 7.25
CA ARG A 31 20.06 10.30 7.46
C ARG A 31 20.36 9.35 6.30
N PRO A 32 21.63 9.00 6.06
CA PRO A 32 21.98 7.88 5.19
C PRO A 32 21.34 6.58 5.68
N ASP A 33 21.11 5.64 4.77
CA ASP A 33 20.70 4.28 5.11
C ASP A 33 21.85 3.51 5.78
N GLU A 34 21.46 2.54 6.59
CA GLU A 34 22.35 1.61 7.26
C GLU A 34 21.93 0.18 6.90
N ASP A 35 22.82 -0.80 7.08
CA ASP A 35 22.52 -2.21 6.77
C ASP A 35 21.27 -2.72 7.51
N ALA A 36 21.05 -2.24 8.74
CA ALA A 36 19.86 -2.56 9.53
C ALA A 36 18.53 -2.11 8.87
N ASP A 37 18.56 -1.08 8.03
CA ASP A 37 17.34 -0.59 7.37
C ASP A 37 16.77 -1.60 6.37
N ARG A 38 17.59 -2.51 5.85
CA ARG A 38 17.12 -3.60 4.99
C ARG A 38 16.10 -4.50 5.69
N GLU A 39 16.23 -4.64 6.99
CA GLU A 39 15.30 -5.40 7.84
C GLU A 39 14.27 -4.48 8.49
N LEU A 40 14.68 -3.35 9.04
CA LEU A 40 13.82 -2.46 9.81
C LEU A 40 12.84 -1.66 8.94
N TYR A 41 13.21 -1.32 7.69
CA TYR A 41 12.34 -0.64 6.75
C TYR A 41 11.63 -1.64 5.84
N GLN A 42 11.12 -2.73 6.41
CA GLN A 42 10.32 -3.74 5.74
C GLN A 42 9.39 -4.44 6.74
N THR A 43 8.21 -4.86 6.27
CA THR A 43 7.27 -5.61 7.10
C THR A 43 7.73 -7.07 7.28
N VAL A 44 7.37 -7.69 8.41
CA VAL A 44 7.68 -9.11 8.67
C VAL A 44 6.98 -10.07 7.70
N TYR A 45 5.99 -9.59 6.96
CA TYR A 45 5.24 -10.36 5.96
C TYR A 45 5.51 -9.91 4.51
N SER A 46 6.57 -9.15 4.27
CA SER A 46 6.96 -8.79 2.91
C SER A 46 7.39 -10.00 2.11
N GLU A 47 6.92 -10.14 0.88
CA GLU A 47 7.15 -11.33 0.07
C GLU A 47 7.60 -10.98 -1.36
N LYS A 48 6.97 -9.99 -1.99
CA LYS A 48 7.18 -9.66 -3.40
C LYS A 48 8.03 -8.39 -3.55
N PRO A 49 9.26 -8.49 -4.11
CA PRO A 49 10.07 -7.31 -4.40
C PRO A 49 9.47 -6.48 -5.53
N GLY A 50 9.71 -5.16 -5.53
CA GLY A 50 9.26 -4.28 -6.63
C GLY A 50 8.76 -2.90 -6.19
N ALA A 51 8.52 -2.68 -4.90
CA ALA A 51 8.14 -1.37 -4.38
C ALA A 51 9.37 -0.55 -3.96
N VAL A 52 9.31 0.77 -4.13
CA VAL A 52 10.34 1.72 -3.66
C VAL A 52 10.08 2.21 -2.23
N ALA A 53 8.94 1.87 -1.65
CA ALA A 53 8.57 2.25 -0.30
C ALA A 53 7.90 1.09 0.44
N ALA A 54 8.26 0.90 1.71
CA ALA A 54 7.60 -0.06 2.58
C ALA A 54 6.21 0.45 3.01
N PRO A 55 5.23 -0.46 3.25
CA PRO A 55 3.94 -0.10 3.82
C PRO A 55 4.10 0.19 5.33
N THR A 56 4.50 1.42 5.66
CA THR A 56 4.98 1.79 7.00
C THR A 56 3.99 1.57 8.14
N ALA A 57 2.69 1.54 7.89
CA ALA A 57 1.71 1.13 8.89
C ALA A 57 1.88 -0.35 9.31
N GLY A 58 2.37 -1.19 8.40
CA GLY A 58 2.66 -2.60 8.67
C GLY A 58 3.88 -2.81 9.55
N LEU A 59 4.80 -1.84 9.66
CA LEU A 59 5.98 -1.93 10.53
C LEU A 59 5.62 -1.98 12.02
N HIS A 60 4.40 -1.61 12.40
CA HIS A 60 3.90 -1.76 13.77
C HIS A 60 3.49 -3.19 14.13
N PHE A 61 3.50 -4.11 13.15
CA PHE A 61 3.10 -5.50 13.34
C PHE A 61 4.35 -6.39 13.33
N ASP A 62 4.62 -7.00 14.45
CA ASP A 62 5.63 -8.06 14.60
C ASP A 62 4.97 -9.45 14.65
N GLU A 63 5.76 -10.52 14.55
CA GLU A 63 5.24 -11.88 14.60
C GLU A 63 4.45 -12.18 15.89
N PRO A 64 4.91 -11.76 17.10
CA PRO A 64 4.14 -11.97 18.32
C PRO A 64 2.76 -11.29 18.31
N LEU A 65 2.62 -10.10 17.70
CA LEU A 65 1.34 -9.42 17.57
C LEU A 65 0.43 -10.15 16.57
N LEU A 66 0.98 -10.57 15.43
CA LEU A 66 0.23 -11.35 14.43
C LEU A 66 -0.28 -12.67 15.03
N GLU A 67 0.53 -13.37 15.81
CA GLU A 67 0.09 -14.59 16.52
C GLU A 67 -1.04 -14.32 17.51
N LYS A 68 -0.95 -13.23 18.28
CA LYS A 68 -2.02 -12.83 19.21
C LYS A 68 -3.33 -12.51 18.48
N LEU A 69 -3.25 -11.89 17.32
CA LEU A 69 -4.43 -11.61 16.49
C LEU A 69 -5.05 -12.91 15.95
N ARG A 70 -4.22 -13.85 15.46
CA ARG A 70 -4.69 -15.17 15.04
C ARG A 70 -5.36 -15.92 16.18
N ALA A 71 -4.76 -15.91 17.37
CA ALA A 71 -5.32 -16.54 18.55
C ALA A 71 -6.67 -15.93 18.99
N LYS A 72 -6.94 -14.66 18.66
CA LYS A 72 -8.24 -14.01 18.85
C LYS A 72 -9.25 -14.31 17.74
N GLY A 73 -8.90 -15.09 16.74
CA GLY A 73 -9.77 -15.41 15.62
C GLY A 73 -9.85 -14.29 14.55
N VAL A 74 -8.86 -13.39 14.52
CA VAL A 74 -8.75 -12.40 13.44
C VAL A 74 -8.18 -13.10 12.21
N GLU A 75 -8.93 -13.11 11.13
CA GLU A 75 -8.45 -13.59 9.84
C GLU A 75 -7.53 -12.54 9.21
N MET A 76 -6.44 -12.98 8.59
CA MET A 76 -5.49 -12.12 7.91
C MET A 76 -5.37 -12.52 6.45
N ALA A 77 -5.38 -11.51 5.57
CA ALA A 77 -5.18 -11.67 4.15
C ALA A 77 -4.21 -10.58 3.65
N PHE A 78 -3.49 -10.85 2.57
CA PHE A 78 -2.40 -10.00 2.11
C PHE A 78 -2.60 -9.58 0.66
N VAL A 79 -2.50 -8.27 0.43
CA VAL A 79 -2.48 -7.67 -0.91
C VAL A 79 -1.09 -7.17 -1.24
N THR A 80 -0.77 -7.05 -2.52
CA THR A 80 0.48 -6.45 -2.97
C THR A 80 0.17 -5.16 -3.72
N LEU A 81 0.92 -4.10 -3.40
CA LEU A 81 0.96 -2.87 -4.19
C LEU A 81 2.42 -2.51 -4.45
N HIS A 82 2.82 -2.46 -5.71
CA HIS A 82 4.14 -2.00 -6.10
C HIS A 82 4.16 -0.47 -6.11
N VAL A 83 4.47 0.10 -4.95
CA VAL A 83 4.52 1.55 -4.74
C VAL A 83 5.64 2.15 -5.58
N GLY A 84 5.27 3.07 -6.46
CA GLY A 84 6.21 3.79 -7.33
C GLY A 84 6.83 5.03 -6.66
N ALA A 85 7.88 5.57 -7.29
CA ALA A 85 8.57 6.77 -6.81
C ALA A 85 7.69 8.04 -6.72
N GLY A 86 6.52 8.01 -7.38
CA GLY A 86 5.55 9.11 -7.36
C GLY A 86 4.86 9.32 -6.01
N THR A 87 4.83 8.31 -5.13
CA THR A 87 4.14 8.38 -3.82
C THR A 87 4.64 9.53 -2.92
N PHE A 88 5.90 9.90 -3.04
CA PHE A 88 6.48 10.99 -2.25
C PHE A 88 6.41 12.36 -2.93
N GLN A 89 5.78 12.46 -4.11
CA GLN A 89 5.65 13.74 -4.78
C GLN A 89 4.50 14.55 -4.18
N PRO A 90 4.72 15.84 -3.89
CA PRO A 90 3.65 16.71 -3.43
C PRO A 90 2.63 16.94 -4.54
N VAL A 91 1.38 17.22 -4.14
CA VAL A 91 0.36 17.70 -5.06
C VAL A 91 0.77 19.08 -5.59
N ARG A 92 0.78 19.25 -6.92
CA ARG A 92 1.28 20.48 -7.60
C ARG A 92 0.20 21.22 -8.37
N VAL A 93 -1.05 20.88 -8.14
CA VAL A 93 -2.21 21.47 -8.84
C VAL A 93 -3.05 22.26 -7.85
N ASP A 94 -3.72 23.30 -8.33
CA ASP A 94 -4.56 24.16 -7.51
C ASP A 94 -5.95 23.55 -7.25
N THR A 95 -6.39 22.66 -8.11
CA THR A 95 -7.68 21.95 -8.01
C THR A 95 -7.45 20.44 -7.93
N ILE A 96 -8.19 19.77 -7.05
CA ILE A 96 -8.06 18.32 -6.83
C ILE A 96 -8.37 17.53 -8.10
N GLU A 97 -9.33 17.99 -8.89
CA GLU A 97 -9.78 17.36 -10.12
C GLU A 97 -8.69 17.32 -11.21
N ASP A 98 -7.73 18.23 -11.16
CA ASP A 98 -6.62 18.31 -12.10
C ASP A 98 -5.46 17.38 -11.71
N HIS A 99 -5.50 16.78 -10.51
CA HIS A 99 -4.45 15.90 -10.05
C HIS A 99 -4.53 14.52 -10.74
N ILE A 100 -3.45 14.15 -11.39
CA ILE A 100 -3.30 12.82 -12.01
C ILE A 100 -2.48 11.93 -11.07
N MET A 101 -3.13 10.89 -10.53
CA MET A 101 -2.43 9.90 -9.71
C MET A 101 -1.48 9.06 -10.56
N HIS A 102 -0.33 8.75 -9.97
CA HIS A 102 0.59 7.79 -10.56
C HIS A 102 -0.03 6.40 -10.60
N SER A 103 0.26 5.69 -11.70
CA SER A 103 -0.11 4.28 -11.84
C SER A 103 0.78 3.42 -10.96
N GLU A 104 0.17 2.51 -10.22
CA GLU A 104 0.85 1.52 -9.38
C GLU A 104 0.17 0.17 -9.56
N TYR A 105 0.96 -0.88 -9.75
CA TYR A 105 0.43 -2.22 -9.96
C TYR A 105 -0.03 -2.84 -8.64
N ALA A 106 -1.27 -3.29 -8.60
CA ALA A 106 -1.91 -3.90 -7.44
C ALA A 106 -2.33 -5.34 -7.71
N GLU A 107 -2.15 -6.19 -6.68
CA GLU A 107 -2.62 -7.57 -6.70
C GLU A 107 -3.56 -7.81 -5.51
N VAL A 108 -4.79 -8.18 -5.83
CA VAL A 108 -5.80 -8.65 -4.89
C VAL A 108 -6.22 -10.05 -5.32
N PRO A 109 -5.60 -11.10 -4.79
CA PRO A 109 -5.87 -12.47 -5.20
C PRO A 109 -7.22 -13.00 -4.66
N GLN A 110 -7.65 -14.16 -5.16
CA GLN A 110 -8.96 -14.74 -4.87
C GLN A 110 -9.17 -15.03 -3.37
N ASP A 111 -8.15 -15.48 -2.67
CA ASP A 111 -8.22 -15.76 -1.23
C ASP A 111 -8.52 -14.50 -0.39
N VAL A 112 -7.98 -13.34 -0.81
CA VAL A 112 -8.33 -12.03 -0.21
C VAL A 112 -9.78 -11.68 -0.48
N VAL A 113 -10.25 -11.86 -1.72
CA VAL A 113 -11.65 -11.62 -2.10
C VAL A 113 -12.58 -12.50 -1.25
N ASP A 114 -12.28 -13.79 -1.15
CA ASP A 114 -13.06 -14.74 -0.36
C ASP A 114 -13.13 -14.35 1.11
N ALA A 115 -11.99 -13.94 1.71
CA ALA A 115 -11.92 -13.48 3.08
C ALA A 115 -12.75 -12.21 3.31
N VAL A 116 -12.69 -11.25 2.40
CA VAL A 116 -13.48 -10.01 2.45
C VAL A 116 -14.97 -10.31 2.37
N LEU A 117 -15.39 -11.10 1.38
CA LEU A 117 -16.80 -11.47 1.20
C LEU A 117 -17.33 -12.25 2.40
N ALA A 118 -16.55 -13.18 2.94
CA ALA A 118 -16.92 -13.94 4.13
C ALA A 118 -17.05 -13.04 5.37
N ALA A 119 -16.13 -12.08 5.57
CA ALA A 119 -16.21 -11.12 6.66
C ALA A 119 -17.48 -10.24 6.56
N LYS A 120 -17.78 -9.71 5.37
CA LYS A 120 -18.99 -8.92 5.11
C LYS A 120 -20.26 -9.73 5.31
N ALA A 121 -20.31 -10.96 4.83
CA ALA A 121 -21.47 -11.86 5.01
C ALA A 121 -21.78 -12.15 6.50
N ARG A 122 -20.74 -12.17 7.35
CA ARG A 122 -20.89 -12.33 8.81
C ARG A 122 -21.22 -11.02 9.53
N GLY A 123 -21.30 -9.89 8.84
CA GLY A 123 -21.46 -8.56 9.45
C GLY A 123 -20.20 -8.06 10.18
N ASN A 124 -19.05 -8.64 9.88
CA ASN A 124 -17.76 -8.25 10.44
C ASN A 124 -17.09 -7.15 9.60
N ARG A 125 -16.05 -6.55 10.18
CA ARG A 125 -15.31 -5.44 9.56
C ARG A 125 -14.11 -5.93 8.77
N VAL A 126 -13.84 -5.25 7.65
CA VAL A 126 -12.60 -5.31 6.90
C VAL A 126 -11.70 -4.17 7.37
N ILE A 127 -10.56 -4.52 7.96
CA ILE A 127 -9.61 -3.58 8.54
C ILE A 127 -8.38 -3.53 7.63
N ALA A 128 -8.18 -2.41 6.95
CA ALA A 128 -6.98 -2.20 6.14
C ALA A 128 -5.81 -1.74 7.01
N VAL A 129 -4.65 -2.35 6.82
CA VAL A 129 -3.39 -1.90 7.42
C VAL A 129 -2.58 -1.21 6.33
N GLY A 130 -2.48 0.11 6.43
CA GLY A 130 -1.84 0.98 5.45
C GLY A 130 -2.77 1.48 4.33
N THR A 131 -2.45 2.65 3.84
CA THR A 131 -3.12 3.26 2.67
C THR A 131 -2.93 2.44 1.40
N THR A 132 -1.86 1.65 1.30
CA THR A 132 -1.62 0.67 0.24
C THR A 132 -2.72 -0.39 0.19
N SER A 133 -3.09 -0.96 1.34
CA SER A 133 -4.18 -1.94 1.43
C SER A 133 -5.53 -1.32 1.07
N VAL A 134 -5.79 -0.09 1.52
CA VAL A 134 -7.00 0.64 1.13
C VAL A 134 -7.08 0.79 -0.39
N ARG A 135 -6.01 1.29 -1.02
CA ARG A 135 -5.98 1.53 -2.46
C ARG A 135 -6.16 0.24 -3.25
N SER A 136 -5.52 -0.85 -2.86
CA SER A 136 -5.67 -2.15 -3.51
C SER A 136 -7.10 -2.67 -3.41
N LEU A 137 -7.68 -2.71 -2.21
CA LEU A 137 -9.03 -3.24 -1.98
C LEU A 137 -10.11 -2.39 -2.65
N GLU A 138 -10.03 -1.07 -2.54
CA GLU A 138 -11.02 -0.18 -3.16
C GLU A 138 -10.89 -0.15 -4.69
N SER A 139 -9.68 -0.33 -5.26
CA SER A 139 -9.50 -0.52 -6.71
C SER A 139 -10.17 -1.79 -7.20
N ALA A 140 -9.95 -2.90 -6.50
CA ALA A 140 -10.59 -4.18 -6.81
C ALA A 140 -12.12 -4.09 -6.72
N ALA A 141 -12.64 -3.39 -5.70
CA ALA A 141 -14.08 -3.17 -5.53
C ALA A 141 -14.68 -2.23 -6.58
N GLN A 142 -13.92 -1.23 -7.07
CA GLN A 142 -14.39 -0.37 -8.16
C GLN A 142 -14.41 -1.07 -9.51
N ALA A 143 -13.43 -1.94 -9.76
CA ALA A 143 -13.32 -2.71 -11.00
C ALA A 143 -14.31 -3.90 -11.07
N ALA A 144 -14.82 -4.34 -9.93
CA ALA A 144 -15.73 -5.48 -9.82
C ALA A 144 -17.05 -5.21 -10.56
N LYS A 145 -17.55 -6.25 -11.29
CA LYS A 145 -18.75 -6.16 -12.14
C LYS A 145 -19.92 -6.95 -11.59
N ASN A 146 -19.65 -8.06 -10.91
CA ASN A 146 -20.68 -9.02 -10.53
C ASN A 146 -20.82 -9.16 -9.00
N ASP A 147 -19.82 -8.75 -8.24
CA ASP A 147 -19.80 -8.86 -6.78
C ASP A 147 -19.31 -7.56 -6.14
N LEU A 148 -19.25 -7.50 -4.79
CA LEU A 148 -18.74 -6.36 -4.04
C LEU A 148 -17.26 -6.10 -4.35
N ILE A 149 -16.49 -7.16 -4.53
CA ILE A 149 -15.07 -7.16 -4.87
C ILE A 149 -14.77 -8.42 -5.68
N GLU A 150 -13.88 -8.30 -6.65
CA GLU A 150 -13.39 -9.39 -7.49
C GLU A 150 -11.85 -9.37 -7.52
N PRO A 151 -11.17 -10.49 -7.88
CA PRO A 151 -9.72 -10.49 -8.05
C PRO A 151 -9.25 -9.39 -8.97
N PHE A 152 -8.16 -8.74 -8.59
CA PHE A 152 -7.62 -7.61 -9.32
C PHE A 152 -6.10 -7.75 -9.46
N PHE A 153 -5.59 -7.73 -10.69
CA PHE A 153 -4.18 -7.83 -11.03
C PHE A 153 -3.91 -6.84 -12.16
N ASP A 154 -3.86 -5.56 -11.83
CA ASP A 154 -3.73 -4.51 -12.83
C ASP A 154 -3.18 -3.22 -12.19
N ASP A 155 -2.90 -2.27 -13.04
CA ASP A 155 -2.54 -0.93 -12.65
C ASP A 155 -3.74 -0.18 -12.05
N THR A 156 -3.48 0.57 -10.98
CA THR A 156 -4.47 1.46 -10.38
C THR A 156 -3.97 2.89 -10.32
N GLN A 157 -4.84 3.81 -10.67
CA GLN A 157 -4.68 5.26 -10.49
C GLN A 157 -5.72 5.80 -9.51
N ILE A 158 -6.22 4.94 -8.62
CA ILE A 158 -7.26 5.33 -7.68
C ILE A 158 -6.83 6.55 -6.85
N PHE A 159 -7.63 7.60 -6.92
CA PHE A 159 -7.44 8.82 -6.15
C PHE A 159 -8.57 8.95 -5.14
N ILE A 160 -8.21 8.78 -3.87
CA ILE A 160 -9.16 8.84 -2.75
C ILE A 160 -9.01 10.17 -2.04
N TYR A 161 -10.07 10.98 -2.08
CA TYR A 161 -10.14 12.30 -1.46
C TYR A 161 -11.55 12.53 -0.87
N PRO A 162 -11.79 13.59 -0.08
CA PRO A 162 -13.07 13.83 0.57
C PRO A 162 -14.24 13.77 -0.40
N GLY A 163 -15.25 12.96 -0.06
CA GLY A 163 -16.40 12.62 -0.91
C GLY A 163 -16.33 11.21 -1.52
N PHE A 164 -15.18 10.53 -1.45
CA PHE A 164 -15.04 9.14 -1.89
C PHE A 164 -15.94 8.21 -1.07
N GLN A 165 -16.59 7.27 -1.76
CA GLN A 165 -17.44 6.26 -1.14
C GLN A 165 -16.70 4.95 -1.02
N TYR A 166 -16.28 4.58 0.19
CA TYR A 166 -15.65 3.31 0.48
C TYR A 166 -16.65 2.16 0.33
N LYS A 167 -16.30 1.12 -0.38
CA LYS A 167 -17.14 -0.06 -0.62
C LYS A 167 -16.79 -1.22 0.30
N VAL A 168 -15.51 -1.39 0.60
CA VAL A 168 -14.98 -2.58 1.25
C VAL A 168 -14.39 -2.27 2.62
N VAL A 169 -13.58 -1.22 2.74
CA VAL A 169 -12.81 -0.93 3.95
C VAL A 169 -13.68 -0.28 5.01
N ASP A 170 -13.76 -0.89 6.20
CA ASP A 170 -14.55 -0.42 7.34
C ASP A 170 -13.71 0.24 8.44
N ALA A 171 -12.41 -0.08 8.48
CA ALA A 171 -11.47 0.50 9.44
C ALA A 171 -10.06 0.58 8.82
N LEU A 172 -9.27 1.53 9.29
CA LEU A 172 -7.93 1.80 8.78
C LEU A 172 -6.94 1.95 9.93
N VAL A 173 -5.85 1.17 9.86
CA VAL A 173 -4.64 1.41 10.65
C VAL A 173 -3.63 2.08 9.75
N THR A 174 -3.18 3.28 10.11
CA THR A 174 -2.24 4.05 9.29
C THR A 174 -1.35 4.94 10.17
N ASN A 175 -0.31 5.47 9.58
CA ASN A 175 0.57 6.46 10.21
C ASN A 175 0.06 7.89 9.96
N PHE A 176 0.73 8.86 10.59
CA PHE A 176 0.61 10.26 10.20
C PHE A 176 1.23 10.47 8.82
N HIS A 177 0.69 11.43 8.08
CA HIS A 177 1.13 11.75 6.73
C HIS A 177 1.57 13.19 6.61
N LEU A 178 2.47 13.44 5.67
CA LEU A 178 2.93 14.79 5.36
C LEU A 178 1.75 15.67 4.90
N PRO A 179 1.76 16.95 5.26
CA PRO A 179 0.78 17.90 4.72
C PRO A 179 0.86 17.95 3.20
N GLU A 180 -0.23 18.38 2.56
CA GLU A 180 -0.34 18.56 1.09
C GLU A 180 -0.06 17.27 0.29
N SER A 181 -0.24 16.09 0.91
CA SER A 181 -0.07 14.79 0.27
C SER A 181 -1.41 14.14 -0.07
N THR A 182 -1.41 13.31 -1.12
CA THR A 182 -2.58 12.49 -1.48
C THR A 182 -2.97 11.52 -0.36
N LEU A 183 -2.02 11.11 0.48
CA LEU A 183 -2.26 10.21 1.61
C LEU A 183 -3.08 10.86 2.71
N ILE A 184 -2.84 12.14 3.02
CA ILE A 184 -3.68 12.86 4.00
C ILE A 184 -5.09 13.09 3.47
N MET A 185 -5.26 13.25 2.14
CA MET A 185 -6.57 13.34 1.50
C MET A 185 -7.35 12.04 1.66
N LEU A 186 -6.71 10.88 1.48
CA LEU A 186 -7.31 9.57 1.71
C LEU A 186 -7.78 9.41 3.15
N VAL A 187 -6.95 9.76 4.12
CA VAL A 187 -7.31 9.70 5.55
C VAL A 187 -8.46 10.67 5.85
N SER A 188 -8.44 11.87 5.29
CA SER A 188 -9.52 12.85 5.45
C SER A 188 -10.84 12.37 4.82
N ALA A 189 -10.77 11.66 3.70
CA ALA A 189 -11.94 11.02 3.10
C ALA A 189 -12.54 9.94 4.01
N PHE A 190 -11.70 9.24 4.79
CA PHE A 190 -12.10 8.16 5.68
C PHE A 190 -12.62 8.68 7.03
N ALA A 191 -11.88 9.57 7.67
CA ALA A 191 -12.12 10.01 9.04
C ALA A 191 -12.88 11.34 9.16
N GLY A 192 -13.04 12.07 8.07
CA GLY A 192 -13.59 13.43 8.06
C GLY A 192 -12.51 14.51 8.21
N TYR A 193 -12.93 15.76 8.08
CA TYR A 193 -12.05 16.93 7.94
C TYR A 193 -11.69 17.61 9.28
N GLN A 194 -12.06 17.02 10.42
CA GLN A 194 -11.83 17.65 11.74
C GLN A 194 -10.71 16.99 12.51
#